data_5a6ac6e2e4b79bf909a1000145894add
#
_entry.id   5a6ac6e2e4b79bf909a1000145894add
#
_cell.length_a   1.000
_cell.length_b   1.000
_cell.length_c   1.000
_cell.angle_alpha   90.00
_cell.angle_beta   90.00
_cell.angle_gamma   90.00
#
_symmetry.space_group_name_H-M   'P 1'
#
loop_
_entity.id
_entity.type
_entity.pdbx_description
1 polymer ?
#
loop_
_entity_poly.entity_id
_entity_poly.type
_entity_poly.pdbx_seq_one_letter_code
_entity_poly.pdbx_strand_id
1 'polypeptide(L)'
;MIITFVLAFIIAMSSYGKIKMGSESKPTIGTFRWVAMIMCTLLAGGGVFWSAAEPIFHFITPSPSFSDVKGGTLAAVAPALSQSFLHWGFLAWAVLGTLSTIVLMYAHYNCGVKLRPRALLYPILGDKLENHWIGSVIDACSIIAVAAGTIGPIGFLATQLSYSLTVLTGLESSLMSQIIILTVIVSIYSVSAFSGMDKGLQWLSRMNVIGAVALLVAILVLGPTGFIFKEFGMAFGTYIQHLPEMSLSTADPSWNSWWTWFFWGWFIGFAPMMAIFIARISQGRSIRELIITVAIIAPIATNFWFSSLGGTGIFLELQTPGSISQPLQEAGLPAVLLASLAQLPFSFLLIPAFLVLTTTFVATTGDSMAYSIAMAVEGTDTPSRYQRLFWAVMMGVVAGVLLIAGDGGLNALQSFIVITAVPVSFLVGVTFITGPIAVLRMKSAELESKSSVDCTKSVTV
;
A
#
# COMPACT_ATOMS: atom_id res chain seq x y z
N MET A 1 -11.78 -4.73 -8.50
CA MET A 1 -10.63 -5.52 -7.96
C MET A 1 -10.54 -6.92 -8.56
N ILE A 2 -11.55 -7.79 -8.45
CA ILE A 2 -11.54 -9.14 -9.04
C ILE A 2 -11.23 -9.11 -10.55
N ILE A 3 -11.90 -8.24 -11.32
CA ILE A 3 -11.68 -8.10 -12.76
C ILE A 3 -10.21 -7.73 -13.06
N THR A 4 -9.62 -6.80 -12.30
CA THR A 4 -8.21 -6.43 -12.46
C THR A 4 -7.29 -7.63 -12.26
N PHE A 5 -7.51 -8.39 -11.16
CA PHE A 5 -6.71 -9.57 -10.86
C PHE A 5 -6.82 -10.63 -11.94
N VAL A 6 -8.04 -10.97 -12.35
CA VAL A 6 -8.30 -12.00 -13.38
C VAL A 6 -7.70 -11.60 -14.73
N LEU A 7 -7.91 -10.36 -15.18
CA LEU A 7 -7.33 -9.88 -16.44
C LEU A 7 -5.80 -9.87 -16.40
N ALA A 8 -5.22 -9.35 -15.31
CA ALA A 8 -3.77 -9.37 -15.13
C ALA A 8 -3.23 -10.80 -15.16
N PHE A 9 -3.87 -11.74 -14.46
CA PHE A 9 -3.46 -13.13 -14.43
C PHE A 9 -3.55 -13.80 -15.80
N ILE A 10 -4.63 -13.59 -16.57
CA ILE A 10 -4.78 -14.08 -17.94
C ILE A 10 -3.64 -13.54 -18.81
N ILE A 11 -3.34 -12.25 -18.75
CA ILE A 11 -2.23 -11.63 -19.50
C ILE A 11 -0.90 -12.28 -19.12
N ALA A 12 -0.62 -12.46 -17.82
CA ALA A 12 0.62 -13.06 -17.34
C ALA A 12 0.80 -14.50 -17.83
N MET A 13 -0.26 -15.30 -17.84
CA MET A 13 -0.21 -16.71 -18.25
C MET A 13 -0.16 -16.89 -19.77
N SER A 14 -0.57 -15.88 -20.53
CA SER A 14 -0.54 -15.90 -22.01
C SER A 14 0.86 -15.66 -22.58
N SER A 15 0.96 -15.72 -23.94
CA SER A 15 2.18 -15.33 -24.66
C SER A 15 2.54 -13.84 -24.48
N TYR A 16 1.58 -12.99 -24.18
CA TYR A 16 1.75 -11.57 -23.93
C TYR A 16 2.57 -11.30 -22.65
N GLY A 17 2.53 -12.20 -21.68
CA GLY A 17 3.34 -12.11 -20.46
C GLY A 17 4.86 -12.06 -20.71
N LYS A 18 5.33 -12.48 -21.88
CA LYS A 18 6.76 -12.47 -22.27
C LYS A 18 7.24 -11.11 -22.79
N ILE A 19 6.33 -10.20 -23.12
CA ILE A 19 6.67 -8.86 -23.65
C ILE A 19 7.51 -8.13 -22.62
N LYS A 20 8.65 -7.58 -23.05
CA LYS A 20 9.49 -6.70 -22.24
C LYS A 20 8.93 -5.28 -22.27
N MET A 21 8.91 -4.64 -21.12
CA MET A 21 8.37 -3.30 -20.95
C MET A 21 9.49 -2.27 -20.81
N GLY A 22 9.25 -1.07 -21.32
CA GLY A 22 10.23 0.02 -21.30
C GLY A 22 11.16 0.01 -22.50
N SER A 23 12.14 0.93 -22.51
CA SER A 23 13.13 1.08 -23.56
C SER A 23 14.31 0.11 -23.45
N GLU A 24 14.48 -0.52 -22.29
CA GLU A 24 15.62 -1.35 -21.95
C GLU A 24 15.36 -2.83 -22.26
N SER A 25 16.36 -3.52 -22.82
CA SER A 25 16.28 -4.95 -23.10
C SER A 25 16.48 -5.83 -21.85
N LYS A 26 17.14 -5.29 -20.82
CA LYS A 26 17.43 -5.96 -19.53
C LYS A 26 16.96 -5.10 -18.37
N PRO A 27 16.61 -5.73 -17.23
CA PRO A 27 16.21 -4.99 -16.04
C PRO A 27 17.31 -4.03 -15.56
N THR A 28 16.96 -2.76 -15.36
CA THR A 28 17.87 -1.73 -14.85
C THR A 28 18.15 -1.87 -13.35
N ILE A 29 17.25 -2.53 -12.63
CA ILE A 29 17.32 -2.76 -11.18
C ILE A 29 17.32 -4.27 -10.90
N GLY A 30 18.23 -4.75 -10.04
CA GLY A 30 18.29 -6.14 -9.62
C GLY A 30 16.98 -6.61 -8.93
N THR A 31 16.63 -7.88 -9.09
CA THR A 31 15.32 -8.41 -8.69
C THR A 31 15.01 -8.20 -7.20
N PHE A 32 15.95 -8.51 -6.30
CA PHE A 32 15.72 -8.31 -4.86
C PHE A 32 15.42 -6.85 -4.52
N ARG A 33 16.23 -5.91 -5.04
CA ARG A 33 16.03 -4.48 -4.81
C ARG A 33 14.70 -3.99 -5.39
N TRP A 34 14.33 -4.46 -6.57
CA TRP A 34 13.08 -4.12 -7.23
C TRP A 34 11.86 -4.58 -6.42
N VAL A 35 11.84 -5.84 -5.97
CA VAL A 35 10.78 -6.39 -5.11
C VAL A 35 10.70 -5.62 -3.79
N ALA A 36 11.85 -5.38 -3.14
CA ALA A 36 11.91 -4.63 -1.90
C ALA A 36 11.34 -3.20 -2.04
N MET A 37 11.66 -2.50 -3.14
CA MET A 37 11.12 -1.16 -3.41
C MET A 37 9.60 -1.19 -3.59
N ILE A 38 9.05 -2.17 -4.30
CA ILE A 38 7.59 -2.33 -4.47
C ILE A 38 6.93 -2.58 -3.11
N MET A 39 7.46 -3.52 -2.31
CA MET A 39 6.86 -3.87 -1.03
C MET A 39 6.91 -2.73 0.00
N CYS A 40 8.03 -2.02 0.07
CA CYS A 40 8.21 -0.96 1.06
C CYS A 40 7.24 0.21 0.88
N THR A 41 6.80 0.50 -0.34
CA THR A 41 5.89 1.61 -0.60
C THR A 41 4.52 1.43 0.06
N LEU A 42 4.05 0.21 0.22
CA LEU A 42 2.74 -0.07 0.82
C LEU A 42 2.84 -0.40 2.32
N LEU A 43 3.81 -1.22 2.70
CA LEU A 43 3.99 -1.62 4.10
C LEU A 43 4.35 -0.42 4.99
N ALA A 44 5.13 0.52 4.46
CA ALA A 44 5.51 1.73 5.18
C ALA A 44 4.32 2.64 5.55
N GLY A 45 3.32 2.76 4.66
CA GLY A 45 2.22 3.70 4.84
C GLY A 45 1.16 3.25 5.86
N GLY A 46 0.82 1.99 5.89
CA GLY A 46 -0.29 1.50 6.72
C GLY A 46 -0.09 0.10 7.25
N GLY A 47 0.74 -0.72 6.59
CA GLY A 47 0.99 -2.10 6.97
C GLY A 47 1.57 -2.27 8.37
N VAL A 48 2.24 -1.24 8.93
CA VAL A 48 2.73 -1.27 10.30
C VAL A 48 1.59 -1.13 11.31
N PHE A 49 0.68 -0.18 11.09
CA PHE A 49 -0.46 0.05 11.97
C PHE A 49 -1.47 -1.11 11.90
N TRP A 50 -1.90 -1.43 10.69
CA TRP A 50 -3.00 -2.37 10.47
C TRP A 50 -2.63 -3.83 10.66
N SER A 51 -1.34 -4.19 10.58
CA SER A 51 -0.90 -5.58 10.67
C SER A 51 -1.21 -6.31 11.98
N ALA A 52 -1.37 -5.57 13.07
CA ALA A 52 -1.86 -6.13 14.34
C ALA A 52 -3.30 -5.70 14.62
N ALA A 53 -3.63 -4.44 14.37
CA ALA A 53 -4.91 -3.84 14.70
C ALA A 53 -6.09 -4.56 14.02
N GLU A 54 -5.99 -4.82 12.73
CA GLU A 54 -7.05 -5.44 11.95
C GLU A 54 -7.28 -6.92 12.30
N PRO A 55 -6.25 -7.80 12.32
CA PRO A 55 -6.45 -9.20 12.71
C PRO A 55 -7.05 -9.37 14.11
N ILE A 56 -6.62 -8.58 15.07
CA ILE A 56 -7.16 -8.61 16.43
C ILE A 56 -8.62 -8.14 16.45
N PHE A 57 -8.96 -7.08 15.72
CA PHE A 57 -10.34 -6.63 15.64
C PHE A 57 -11.24 -7.72 15.08
N HIS A 58 -10.87 -8.34 13.97
CA HIS A 58 -11.65 -9.42 13.36
C HIS A 58 -11.65 -10.72 14.19
N PHE A 59 -10.63 -10.93 15.00
CA PHE A 59 -10.59 -12.04 15.94
C PHE A 59 -11.64 -11.88 17.07
N ILE A 60 -11.77 -10.65 17.59
CA ILE A 60 -12.73 -10.35 18.66
C ILE A 60 -14.14 -10.19 18.08
N THR A 61 -14.26 -9.55 16.92
CA THR A 61 -15.52 -9.29 16.21
C THR A 61 -15.41 -9.83 14.79
N PRO A 62 -15.74 -11.11 14.56
CA PRO A 62 -15.68 -11.72 13.25
C PRO A 62 -16.48 -10.96 12.19
N SER A 63 -15.98 -10.97 10.95
CA SER A 63 -16.67 -10.31 9.85
C SER A 63 -18.01 -10.97 9.51
N PRO A 64 -18.92 -10.25 8.83
CA PRO A 64 -20.23 -10.79 8.43
C PRO A 64 -20.17 -12.09 7.62
N SER A 65 -19.08 -12.33 6.87
CA SER A 65 -18.85 -13.58 6.13
C SER A 65 -18.58 -14.78 7.05
N PHE A 66 -18.30 -14.55 8.33
CA PHE A 66 -18.03 -15.56 9.35
C PHE A 66 -18.89 -15.33 10.62
N SER A 67 -20.13 -14.90 10.43
CA SER A 67 -21.06 -14.53 11.51
C SER A 67 -21.44 -15.71 12.43
N ASP A 68 -21.27 -16.94 11.99
CA ASP A 68 -21.47 -18.18 12.73
C ASP A 68 -20.31 -18.50 13.68
N VAL A 69 -19.15 -17.81 13.52
CA VAL A 69 -17.97 -18.04 14.33
C VAL A 69 -17.99 -17.14 15.57
N LYS A 70 -17.84 -17.75 16.73
CA LYS A 70 -17.74 -16.99 18.00
C LYS A 70 -16.39 -16.29 18.11
N GLY A 71 -16.41 -14.97 18.21
CA GLY A 71 -15.20 -14.16 18.43
C GLY A 71 -14.46 -14.51 19.72
N GLY A 72 -13.16 -14.25 19.76
CA GLY A 72 -12.28 -14.54 20.89
C GLY A 72 -11.97 -16.03 21.09
N THR A 73 -12.31 -16.88 20.13
CA THR A 73 -12.07 -18.35 20.22
C THR A 73 -11.04 -18.80 19.18
N LEU A 74 -10.47 -20.00 19.39
CA LEU A 74 -9.54 -20.58 18.44
C LEU A 74 -10.14 -20.71 17.02
N ALA A 75 -11.46 -20.94 16.92
CA ALA A 75 -12.17 -21.02 15.65
C ALA A 75 -12.17 -19.68 14.87
N ALA A 76 -12.03 -18.54 15.55
CA ALA A 76 -12.02 -17.22 14.95
C ALA A 76 -10.65 -16.82 14.36
N VAL A 77 -9.58 -17.57 14.63
CA VAL A 77 -8.21 -17.20 14.22
C VAL A 77 -8.07 -17.16 12.70
N ALA A 78 -8.36 -18.28 12.02
CA ALA A 78 -8.25 -18.36 10.57
C ALA A 78 -9.21 -17.40 9.85
N PRO A 79 -10.49 -17.26 10.23
CA PRO A 79 -11.39 -16.22 9.73
C PRO A 79 -10.84 -14.79 9.86
N ALA A 80 -10.30 -14.44 11.03
CA ALA A 80 -9.78 -13.09 11.29
C ALA A 80 -8.58 -12.74 10.39
N LEU A 81 -7.60 -13.64 10.30
CA LEU A 81 -6.46 -13.48 9.40
C LEU A 81 -6.89 -13.48 7.93
N SER A 82 -7.85 -14.34 7.55
CA SER A 82 -8.38 -14.39 6.18
C SER A 82 -9.03 -13.07 5.76
N GLN A 83 -9.73 -12.40 6.67
CA GLN A 83 -10.34 -11.11 6.41
C GLN A 83 -9.27 -10.04 6.15
N SER A 84 -8.20 -10.02 6.93
CA SER A 84 -7.05 -9.15 6.68
C SER A 84 -6.35 -9.50 5.35
N PHE A 85 -6.27 -10.79 4.99
CA PHE A 85 -5.72 -11.22 3.69
C PHE A 85 -6.57 -10.77 2.51
N LEU A 86 -7.90 -10.66 2.69
CA LEU A 86 -8.78 -10.08 1.69
C LEU A 86 -8.42 -8.61 1.42
N HIS A 87 -8.21 -7.85 2.47
CA HIS A 87 -7.97 -6.42 2.37
C HIS A 87 -6.56 -6.09 1.85
N TRP A 88 -5.55 -6.90 2.21
CA TRP A 88 -4.12 -6.63 1.91
C TRP A 88 -3.48 -7.65 0.96
N GLY A 89 -4.29 -8.56 0.43
CA GLY A 89 -3.82 -9.68 -0.40
C GLY A 89 -3.89 -9.41 -1.90
N PHE A 90 -4.22 -10.47 -2.65
CA PHE A 90 -4.12 -10.50 -4.10
C PHE A 90 -4.85 -9.39 -4.83
N LEU A 91 -6.10 -9.09 -4.41
CA LEU A 91 -6.95 -8.13 -5.11
C LEU A 91 -6.45 -6.69 -4.92
N ALA A 92 -6.02 -6.37 -3.70
CA ALA A 92 -5.48 -5.07 -3.35
C ALA A 92 -4.18 -4.77 -4.12
N TRP A 93 -3.24 -5.69 -4.09
CA TRP A 93 -1.97 -5.55 -4.80
C TRP A 93 -2.14 -5.54 -6.32
N ALA A 94 -3.06 -6.35 -6.86
CA ALA A 94 -3.32 -6.36 -8.29
C ALA A 94 -3.79 -5.00 -8.81
N VAL A 95 -4.72 -4.35 -8.09
CA VAL A 95 -5.23 -3.03 -8.50
C VAL A 95 -4.15 -1.96 -8.38
N LEU A 96 -3.31 -2.08 -7.36
CA LEU A 96 -2.28 -1.10 -7.06
C LEU A 96 -1.21 -0.98 -8.16
N GLY A 97 -0.81 -2.10 -8.79
CA GLY A 97 0.39 -2.05 -9.60
C GLY A 97 0.46 -2.97 -10.81
N THR A 98 -0.67 -3.45 -11.36
CA THR A 98 -0.64 -4.32 -12.55
C THR A 98 -1.09 -3.59 -13.82
N LEU A 99 -2.37 -3.59 -14.16
CA LEU A 99 -2.88 -3.03 -15.42
C LEU A 99 -2.52 -1.56 -15.60
N SER A 100 -2.67 -0.74 -14.55
CA SER A 100 -2.30 0.68 -14.58
C SER A 100 -0.83 0.87 -14.93
N THR A 101 0.07 0.07 -14.36
CA THR A 101 1.51 0.13 -14.67
C THR A 101 1.78 -0.25 -16.12
N ILE A 102 1.15 -1.30 -16.64
CA ILE A 102 1.31 -1.73 -18.04
C ILE A 102 0.89 -0.61 -19.00
N VAL A 103 -0.26 0.03 -18.74
CA VAL A 103 -0.75 1.14 -19.55
C VAL A 103 0.21 2.32 -19.52
N LEU A 104 0.70 2.70 -18.34
CA LEU A 104 1.65 3.80 -18.19
C LEU A 104 2.98 3.52 -18.87
N MET A 105 3.48 2.28 -18.77
CA MET A 105 4.71 1.88 -19.46
C MET A 105 4.56 1.95 -20.97
N TYR A 106 3.42 1.48 -21.51
CA TYR A 106 3.11 1.62 -22.93
C TYR A 106 3.06 3.09 -23.34
N ALA A 107 2.24 3.90 -22.66
CA ALA A 107 2.06 5.32 -23.02
C ALA A 107 3.38 6.10 -22.95
N HIS A 108 4.18 5.87 -21.93
CA HIS A 108 5.44 6.60 -21.73
C HIS A 108 6.56 6.12 -22.62
N TYR A 109 6.91 4.84 -22.56
CA TYR A 109 8.11 4.33 -23.24
C TYR A 109 7.91 4.00 -24.72
N ASN A 110 6.69 3.67 -25.13
CA ASN A 110 6.39 3.37 -26.53
C ASN A 110 5.85 4.59 -27.29
N CYS A 111 5.12 5.50 -26.59
CA CYS A 111 4.45 6.64 -27.24
C CYS A 111 4.98 8.00 -26.81
N GLY A 112 5.95 8.09 -25.89
CA GLY A 112 6.58 9.34 -25.46
C GLY A 112 5.71 10.24 -24.57
N VAL A 113 4.59 9.73 -24.05
CA VAL A 113 3.67 10.48 -23.19
C VAL A 113 4.29 10.68 -21.80
N LYS A 114 4.07 11.83 -21.17
CA LYS A 114 4.54 12.09 -19.81
C LYS A 114 3.88 11.12 -18.81
N LEU A 115 4.66 10.66 -17.81
CA LEU A 115 4.15 9.83 -16.71
C LEU A 115 3.24 10.64 -15.79
N ARG A 116 1.95 10.64 -16.10
CA ARG A 116 0.87 11.30 -15.35
C ARG A 116 -0.33 10.37 -15.26
N PRO A 117 -1.20 10.53 -14.26
CA PRO A 117 -2.41 9.71 -14.12
C PRO A 117 -3.29 9.69 -15.37
N ARG A 118 -3.44 10.84 -16.05
CA ARG A 118 -4.20 10.94 -17.30
C ARG A 118 -3.73 9.95 -18.37
N ALA A 119 -2.45 9.59 -18.41
CA ALA A 119 -1.90 8.67 -19.41
C ALA A 119 -2.52 7.27 -19.37
N LEU A 120 -3.24 6.92 -18.30
CA LEU A 120 -4.06 5.69 -18.24
C LEU A 120 -5.17 5.64 -19.31
N LEU A 121 -5.61 6.79 -19.82
CA LEU A 121 -6.58 6.89 -20.92
C LEU A 121 -5.95 6.97 -22.31
N TYR A 122 -4.63 7.09 -22.40
CA TYR A 122 -3.94 7.30 -23.66
C TYR A 122 -4.23 6.25 -24.73
N PRO A 123 -4.33 4.94 -24.41
CA PRO A 123 -4.65 3.93 -25.42
C PRO A 123 -6.00 4.13 -26.14
N ILE A 124 -6.93 4.90 -25.53
CA ILE A 124 -8.25 5.20 -26.13
C ILE A 124 -8.28 6.60 -26.75
N LEU A 125 -7.79 7.60 -26.02
CA LEU A 125 -7.96 9.02 -26.41
C LEU A 125 -6.78 9.59 -27.19
N GLY A 126 -5.61 8.91 -27.19
CA GLY A 126 -4.40 9.34 -27.88
C GLY A 126 -3.94 10.74 -27.44
N ASP A 127 -3.28 11.48 -28.35
CA ASP A 127 -2.65 12.79 -28.08
C ASP A 127 -3.65 13.90 -27.72
N LYS A 128 -4.94 13.72 -28.04
CA LYS A 128 -6.02 14.65 -27.66
C LYS A 128 -6.10 14.88 -26.16
N LEU A 129 -5.64 13.90 -25.38
CA LEU A 129 -5.73 13.93 -23.91
C LEU A 129 -4.78 14.95 -23.27
N GLU A 130 -3.62 15.23 -23.91
CA GLU A 130 -2.57 16.06 -23.29
C GLU A 130 -3.05 17.49 -23.01
N ASN A 131 -3.82 18.06 -23.92
CA ASN A 131 -4.33 19.42 -23.81
C ASN A 131 -5.83 19.51 -23.44
N HIS A 132 -6.47 18.38 -23.14
CA HIS A 132 -7.88 18.36 -22.81
C HIS A 132 -8.11 18.55 -21.31
N TRP A 133 -9.12 19.36 -20.95
CA TRP A 133 -9.47 19.65 -19.55
C TRP A 133 -9.76 18.38 -18.71
N ILE A 134 -10.32 17.34 -19.31
CA ILE A 134 -10.57 16.04 -18.65
C ILE A 134 -9.28 15.46 -18.11
N GLY A 135 -8.15 15.56 -18.85
CA GLY A 135 -6.85 15.12 -18.37
C GLY A 135 -6.44 15.83 -17.07
N SER A 136 -6.68 17.15 -17.00
CA SER A 136 -6.37 17.92 -15.79
C SER A 136 -7.25 17.54 -14.59
N VAL A 137 -8.52 17.25 -14.83
CA VAL A 137 -9.43 16.73 -13.78
C VAL A 137 -8.97 15.38 -13.27
N ILE A 138 -8.58 14.45 -14.16
CA ILE A 138 -8.07 13.14 -13.81
C ILE A 138 -6.81 13.24 -12.94
N ASP A 139 -5.86 14.08 -13.36
CA ASP A 139 -4.63 14.29 -12.59
C ASP A 139 -4.95 14.87 -11.21
N ALA A 140 -5.82 15.89 -11.13
CA ALA A 140 -6.22 16.48 -9.86
C ALA A 140 -6.90 15.48 -8.92
N CYS A 141 -7.88 14.71 -9.41
CA CYS A 141 -8.54 13.67 -8.62
C CYS A 141 -7.53 12.61 -8.11
N SER A 142 -6.60 12.20 -8.96
CA SER A 142 -5.58 11.21 -8.58
C SER A 142 -4.59 11.76 -7.55
N ILE A 143 -4.21 13.04 -7.67
CA ILE A 143 -3.33 13.73 -6.70
C ILE A 143 -4.05 13.88 -5.34
N ILE A 144 -5.32 14.28 -5.35
CA ILE A 144 -6.11 14.41 -4.11
C ILE A 144 -6.26 13.03 -3.44
N ALA A 145 -6.55 11.98 -4.20
CA ALA A 145 -6.73 10.65 -3.65
C ALA A 145 -5.43 10.07 -3.06
N VAL A 146 -4.28 10.25 -3.72
CA VAL A 146 -3.00 9.81 -3.18
C VAL A 146 -2.57 10.64 -1.96
N ALA A 147 -2.88 11.94 -1.96
CA ALA A 147 -2.66 12.78 -0.79
C ALA A 147 -3.50 12.28 0.39
N ALA A 148 -4.79 12.01 0.18
CA ALA A 148 -5.67 11.45 1.20
C ALA A 148 -5.16 10.10 1.72
N GLY A 149 -4.76 9.20 0.83
CA GLY A 149 -4.18 7.90 1.18
C GLY A 149 -2.84 7.98 1.91
N THR A 150 -2.14 9.12 1.85
CA THR A 150 -0.91 9.38 2.62
C THR A 150 -1.21 10.07 3.95
N ILE A 151 -2.16 10.99 3.95
CA ILE A 151 -2.64 11.72 5.13
C ILE A 151 -3.18 10.75 6.19
N GLY A 152 -3.95 9.72 5.77
CA GLY A 152 -4.44 8.69 6.67
C GLY A 152 -3.34 8.02 7.50
N PRO A 153 -2.35 7.36 6.88
CA PRO A 153 -1.20 6.79 7.57
C PRO A 153 -0.46 7.76 8.51
N ILE A 154 -0.27 9.00 8.07
CA ILE A 154 0.36 10.03 8.92
C ILE A 154 -0.46 10.22 10.21
N GLY A 155 -1.78 10.31 10.09
CA GLY A 155 -2.69 10.42 11.23
C GLY A 155 -2.71 9.15 12.08
N PHE A 156 -2.87 7.96 11.48
CA PHE A 156 -2.91 6.68 12.19
C PHE A 156 -1.65 6.43 13.00
N LEU A 157 -0.49 6.70 12.42
CA LEU A 157 0.79 6.50 13.10
C LEU A 157 1.06 7.60 14.15
N ALA A 158 0.53 8.81 13.98
CA ALA A 158 0.58 9.84 15.01
C ALA A 158 -0.24 9.43 16.26
N THR A 159 -1.43 8.87 16.08
CA THR A 159 -2.24 8.32 17.20
C THR A 159 -1.54 7.15 17.89
N GLN A 160 -0.95 6.24 17.11
CA GLN A 160 -0.20 5.09 17.64
C GLN A 160 1.04 5.54 18.43
N LEU A 161 1.79 6.54 17.93
CA LEU A 161 2.94 7.09 18.63
C LEU A 161 2.53 7.81 19.91
N SER A 162 1.38 8.52 19.91
CA SER A 162 0.84 9.17 21.12
C SER A 162 0.54 8.12 22.20
N TYR A 163 -0.15 7.05 21.85
CA TYR A 163 -0.41 5.95 22.78
C TYR A 163 0.90 5.28 23.26
N SER A 164 1.86 5.13 22.36
CA SER A 164 3.17 4.56 22.71
C SER A 164 3.91 5.36 23.76
N LEU A 165 3.86 6.68 23.67
CA LEU A 165 4.45 7.56 24.70
C LEU A 165 3.71 7.43 26.03
N THR A 166 2.39 7.24 26.01
CA THR A 166 1.63 6.96 27.25
C THR A 166 2.16 5.71 27.95
N VAL A 167 2.36 4.64 27.21
CA VAL A 167 2.87 3.37 27.77
C VAL A 167 4.29 3.54 28.36
N LEU A 168 5.14 4.36 27.73
CA LEU A 168 6.53 4.53 28.16
C LEU A 168 6.70 5.56 29.29
N THR A 169 5.88 6.60 29.32
CA THR A 169 6.08 7.77 30.17
C THR A 169 4.99 8.00 31.19
N GLY A 170 3.83 7.33 31.06
CA GLY A 170 2.64 7.58 31.87
C GLY A 170 1.86 8.84 31.50
N LEU A 171 2.27 9.58 30.47
CA LEU A 171 1.54 10.76 29.98
C LEU A 171 0.29 10.31 29.23
N GLU A 172 -0.88 10.87 29.52
CA GLU A 172 -2.14 10.51 28.84
C GLU A 172 -2.09 10.82 27.34
N SER A 173 -2.57 9.84 26.54
CA SER A 173 -2.83 10.07 25.12
C SER A 173 -4.05 10.98 24.98
N SER A 174 -3.85 12.13 24.34
CA SER A 174 -4.88 13.14 24.12
C SER A 174 -4.79 13.69 22.70
N LEU A 175 -5.85 14.36 22.25
CA LEU A 175 -5.79 15.08 20.97
C LEU A 175 -4.61 16.06 20.91
N MET A 176 -4.30 16.73 22.01
CA MET A 176 -3.15 17.65 22.09
C MET A 176 -1.83 16.91 21.86
N SER A 177 -1.60 15.76 22.54
CA SER A 177 -0.39 14.97 22.35
C SER A 177 -0.26 14.42 20.92
N GLN A 178 -1.38 14.00 20.31
CA GLN A 178 -1.42 13.57 18.91
C GLN A 178 -1.02 14.70 17.95
N ILE A 179 -1.54 15.92 18.16
CA ILE A 179 -1.22 17.08 17.32
C ILE A 179 0.25 17.53 17.52
N ILE A 180 0.78 17.48 18.73
CA ILE A 180 2.20 17.76 18.98
C ILE A 180 3.09 16.77 18.24
N ILE A 181 2.82 15.47 18.37
CA ILE A 181 3.57 14.42 17.68
C ILE A 181 3.46 14.58 16.17
N LEU A 182 2.24 14.80 15.65
CA LEU A 182 2.03 15.09 14.25
C LEU A 182 2.88 16.27 13.78
N THR A 183 2.90 17.36 14.52
CA THR A 183 3.68 18.56 14.19
C THR A 183 5.18 18.24 14.13
N VAL A 184 5.70 17.46 15.08
CA VAL A 184 7.11 17.03 15.08
C VAL A 184 7.42 16.19 13.84
N ILE A 185 6.57 15.20 13.53
CA ILE A 185 6.75 14.34 12.35
C ILE A 185 6.71 15.15 11.06
N VAL A 186 5.72 16.05 10.93
CA VAL A 186 5.57 16.94 9.76
C VAL A 186 6.80 17.81 9.60
N SER A 187 7.34 18.34 10.71
CA SER A 187 8.56 19.15 10.68
C SER A 187 9.76 18.34 10.19
N ILE A 188 9.92 17.09 10.66
CA ILE A 188 11.03 16.21 10.24
C ILE A 188 10.98 15.97 8.72
N TYR A 189 9.86 15.51 8.18
CA TYR A 189 9.82 15.21 6.76
C TYR A 189 9.73 16.47 5.86
N SER A 190 9.21 17.60 6.38
CA SER A 190 9.23 18.88 5.67
C SER A 190 10.64 19.43 5.49
N VAL A 191 11.48 19.32 6.54
CA VAL A 191 12.91 19.67 6.44
C VAL A 191 13.61 18.76 5.45
N SER A 192 13.32 17.46 5.45
CA SER A 192 13.85 16.51 4.46
C SER A 192 13.43 16.89 3.04
N ALA A 193 12.14 17.12 2.82
CA ALA A 193 11.58 17.50 1.52
C ALA A 193 12.18 18.80 0.97
N PHE A 194 12.41 19.80 1.82
CA PHE A 194 12.99 21.08 1.42
C PHE A 194 14.49 21.01 1.13
N SER A 195 15.24 20.26 1.96
CA SER A 195 16.69 20.18 1.82
C SER A 195 17.17 19.43 0.61
N GLY A 196 16.31 18.60 -0.01
CA GLY A 196 16.68 17.78 -1.18
C GLY A 196 17.73 16.73 -0.85
N MET A 197 17.75 16.21 0.37
CA MET A 197 18.73 15.25 0.86
C MET A 197 18.48 13.83 0.29
N ASP A 198 18.55 13.67 -1.02
CA ASP A 198 18.31 12.38 -1.70
C ASP A 198 19.11 11.22 -1.09
N LYS A 199 20.37 11.47 -0.69
CA LYS A 199 21.21 10.44 -0.05
C LYS A 199 20.74 10.10 1.36
N GLY A 200 20.25 11.09 2.12
CA GLY A 200 19.72 10.89 3.47
C GLY A 200 18.42 10.07 3.45
N LEU A 201 17.51 10.40 2.54
CA LEU A 201 16.25 9.69 2.35
C LEU A 201 16.48 8.25 1.88
N GLN A 202 17.40 8.01 0.96
CA GLN A 202 17.77 6.66 0.52
C GLN A 202 18.37 5.82 1.65
N TRP A 203 19.19 6.43 2.50
CA TRP A 203 19.75 5.75 3.67
C TRP A 203 18.66 5.40 4.68
N LEU A 204 17.77 6.35 5.01
CA LEU A 204 16.67 6.16 5.94
C LEU A 204 15.68 5.09 5.43
N SER A 205 15.34 5.11 4.14
CA SER A 205 14.52 4.08 3.51
C SER A 205 15.15 2.69 3.61
N ARG A 206 16.47 2.57 3.43
CA ARG A 206 17.19 1.31 3.62
C ARG A 206 17.13 0.84 5.08
N MET A 207 17.31 1.74 6.03
CA MET A 207 17.20 1.43 7.46
C MET A 207 15.79 0.98 7.84
N ASN A 208 14.76 1.56 7.23
CA ASN A 208 13.39 1.12 7.42
C ASN A 208 13.16 -0.33 6.98
N VAL A 209 13.70 -0.73 5.81
CA VAL A 209 13.62 -2.12 5.34
C VAL A 209 14.31 -3.06 6.31
N ILE A 210 15.54 -2.72 6.71
CA ILE A 210 16.31 -3.53 7.66
C ILE A 210 15.59 -3.62 9.00
N GLY A 211 15.06 -2.50 9.50
CA GLY A 211 14.30 -2.45 10.75
C GLY A 211 13.02 -3.27 10.71
N ALA A 212 12.27 -3.22 9.60
CA ALA A 212 11.07 -4.04 9.43
C ALA A 212 11.39 -5.54 9.40
N VAL A 213 12.43 -5.92 8.66
CA VAL A 213 12.90 -7.32 8.65
C VAL A 213 13.41 -7.75 10.01
N ALA A 214 14.18 -6.90 10.71
CA ALA A 214 14.66 -7.19 12.06
C ALA A 214 13.50 -7.34 13.06
N LEU A 215 12.47 -6.49 12.98
CA LEU A 215 11.27 -6.61 13.80
C LEU A 215 10.52 -7.93 13.51
N LEU A 216 10.35 -8.27 12.23
CA LEU A 216 9.73 -9.55 11.84
C LEU A 216 10.50 -10.75 12.41
N VAL A 217 11.83 -10.76 12.26
CA VAL A 217 12.70 -11.82 12.80
C VAL A 217 12.59 -11.86 14.32
N ALA A 218 12.61 -10.72 15.00
CA ALA A 218 12.46 -10.66 16.44
C ALA A 218 11.11 -11.25 16.90
N ILE A 219 10.01 -10.90 16.23
CA ILE A 219 8.68 -11.45 16.52
C ILE A 219 8.65 -12.96 16.27
N LEU A 220 9.26 -13.45 15.19
CA LEU A 220 9.34 -14.88 14.92
C LEU A 220 10.19 -15.62 15.96
N VAL A 221 11.30 -15.05 16.42
CA VAL A 221 12.19 -15.71 17.39
C VAL A 221 11.63 -15.65 18.82
N LEU A 222 11.02 -14.52 19.20
CA LEU A 222 10.57 -14.28 20.57
C LEU A 222 9.08 -14.61 20.78
N GLY A 223 8.32 -14.70 19.71
CA GLY A 223 6.88 -14.95 19.70
C GLY A 223 6.53 -16.42 19.42
N PRO A 224 5.27 -16.69 19.16
CA PRO A 224 4.72 -18.04 18.98
C PRO A 224 4.92 -18.56 17.55
N THR A 225 6.15 -18.79 17.12
CA THR A 225 6.52 -19.16 15.75
C THR A 225 5.69 -20.31 15.19
N GLY A 226 5.53 -21.40 15.95
CA GLY A 226 4.76 -22.56 15.52
C GLY A 226 3.29 -22.24 15.27
N PHE A 227 2.69 -21.39 16.11
CA PHE A 227 1.33 -20.89 15.90
C PHE A 227 1.23 -20.01 14.65
N ILE A 228 2.16 -19.06 14.48
CA ILE A 228 2.18 -18.15 13.31
C ILE A 228 2.19 -18.93 12.00
N PHE A 229 3.10 -19.91 11.85
CA PHE A 229 3.19 -20.69 10.60
C PHE A 229 1.95 -21.58 10.38
N LYS A 230 1.47 -22.23 11.44
CA LYS A 230 0.26 -23.07 11.38
C LYS A 230 -0.95 -22.23 10.94
N GLU A 231 -1.19 -21.13 11.64
CA GLU A 231 -2.37 -20.30 11.40
C GLU A 231 -2.26 -19.50 10.10
N PHE A 232 -1.06 -19.13 9.65
CA PHE A 232 -0.85 -18.60 8.30
C PHE A 232 -1.35 -19.59 7.23
N GLY A 233 -0.97 -20.86 7.33
CA GLY A 233 -1.42 -21.89 6.39
C GLY A 233 -2.94 -22.10 6.43
N MET A 234 -3.52 -22.19 7.63
CA MET A 234 -4.97 -22.33 7.82
C MET A 234 -5.74 -21.13 7.28
N ALA A 235 -5.32 -19.92 7.64
CA ALA A 235 -5.94 -18.69 7.19
C ALA A 235 -5.81 -18.48 5.68
N PHE A 236 -4.67 -18.86 5.09
CA PHE A 236 -4.47 -18.76 3.66
C PHE A 236 -5.40 -19.73 2.90
N GLY A 237 -5.60 -20.94 3.41
CA GLY A 237 -6.57 -21.89 2.89
C GLY A 237 -8.01 -21.34 2.98
N THR A 238 -8.40 -20.81 4.13
CA THR A 238 -9.70 -20.18 4.35
C THR A 238 -9.90 -18.98 3.42
N TYR A 239 -8.87 -18.13 3.27
CA TYR A 239 -8.90 -16.97 2.37
C TYR A 239 -9.18 -17.38 0.92
N ILE A 240 -8.48 -18.39 0.39
CA ILE A 240 -8.69 -18.85 -0.98
C ILE A 240 -10.07 -19.47 -1.16
N GLN A 241 -10.51 -20.29 -0.18
CA GLN A 241 -11.82 -20.96 -0.23
C GLN A 241 -12.96 -19.95 -0.24
N HIS A 242 -12.90 -18.91 0.60
CA HIS A 242 -13.97 -17.92 0.77
C HIS A 242 -13.73 -16.61 -0.01
N LEU A 243 -12.68 -16.53 -0.86
CA LEU A 243 -12.34 -15.31 -1.60
C LEU A 243 -13.51 -14.72 -2.41
N PRO A 244 -14.30 -15.48 -3.18
CA PRO A 244 -15.45 -14.94 -3.91
C PRO A 244 -16.54 -14.40 -2.97
N GLU A 245 -16.88 -15.15 -1.92
CA GLU A 245 -17.92 -14.82 -0.95
C GLU A 245 -17.56 -13.52 -0.20
N MET A 246 -16.38 -13.48 0.40
CA MET A 246 -15.87 -12.31 1.13
C MET A 246 -15.74 -11.07 0.23
N SER A 247 -15.32 -11.26 -1.03
CA SER A 247 -15.12 -10.16 -1.97
C SER A 247 -16.42 -9.55 -2.48
N LEU A 248 -17.52 -10.32 -2.50
CA LEU A 248 -18.83 -9.93 -3.03
C LEU A 248 -19.86 -9.72 -1.92
N SER A 249 -19.47 -9.85 -0.66
CA SER A 249 -20.37 -9.72 0.48
C SER A 249 -20.96 -8.31 0.56
N THR A 250 -22.28 -8.25 0.64
CA THR A 250 -23.06 -7.05 0.91
C THR A 250 -23.91 -7.18 2.16
N ALA A 251 -23.62 -8.18 3.00
CA ALA A 251 -24.44 -8.56 4.15
C ALA A 251 -24.60 -7.44 5.19
N ASP A 252 -23.52 -6.65 5.40
CA ASP A 252 -23.54 -5.51 6.30
C ASP A 252 -22.86 -4.29 5.63
N PRO A 253 -23.64 -3.35 5.07
CA PRO A 253 -23.09 -2.14 4.44
C PRO A 253 -22.30 -1.26 5.40
N SER A 254 -22.67 -1.18 6.68
CA SER A 254 -21.97 -0.37 7.68
C SER A 254 -20.58 -0.96 7.97
N TRP A 255 -20.51 -2.27 8.18
CA TRP A 255 -19.26 -2.97 8.36
C TRP A 255 -18.35 -2.87 7.13
N ASN A 256 -18.94 -3.09 5.93
CA ASN A 256 -18.20 -2.97 4.67
C ASN A 256 -17.61 -1.57 4.47
N SER A 257 -18.36 -0.51 4.82
CA SER A 257 -17.88 0.87 4.72
C SER A 257 -16.64 1.12 5.59
N TRP A 258 -16.64 0.55 6.80
CA TRP A 258 -15.54 0.69 7.76
C TRP A 258 -14.29 -0.11 7.39
N TRP A 259 -14.46 -1.25 6.74
CA TRP A 259 -13.39 -2.21 6.50
C TRP A 259 -13.11 -2.40 5.01
N THR A 260 -13.90 -3.19 4.30
CA THR A 260 -13.61 -3.58 2.93
C THR A 260 -13.58 -2.39 1.96
N TRP A 261 -14.58 -1.51 2.03
CA TRP A 261 -14.63 -0.34 1.13
C TRP A 261 -13.56 0.68 1.48
N PHE A 262 -13.22 0.83 2.75
CA PHE A 262 -12.12 1.67 3.20
C PHE A 262 -10.78 1.19 2.64
N PHE A 263 -10.39 -0.06 2.89
CA PHE A 263 -9.11 -0.57 2.39
C PHE A 263 -9.06 -0.58 0.87
N TRP A 264 -10.10 -1.08 0.21
CA TRP A 264 -10.12 -1.14 -1.24
C TRP A 264 -10.20 0.25 -1.90
N GLY A 265 -10.92 1.19 -1.31
CA GLY A 265 -10.90 2.59 -1.72
C GLY A 265 -9.51 3.18 -1.61
N TRP A 266 -8.82 2.92 -0.50
CA TRP A 266 -7.44 3.37 -0.30
C TRP A 266 -6.51 2.84 -1.40
N PHE A 267 -6.52 1.54 -1.66
CA PHE A 267 -5.69 0.94 -2.72
C PHE A 267 -6.03 1.49 -4.11
N ILE A 268 -7.32 1.66 -4.43
CA ILE A 268 -7.76 2.25 -5.69
C ILE A 268 -7.29 3.70 -5.83
N GLY A 269 -7.44 4.51 -4.77
CA GLY A 269 -6.99 5.91 -4.77
C GLY A 269 -5.48 6.05 -4.96
N PHE A 270 -4.71 5.11 -4.43
CA PHE A 270 -3.25 5.06 -4.55
C PHE A 270 -2.76 4.56 -5.91
N ALA A 271 -3.55 3.74 -6.61
CA ALA A 271 -3.13 2.98 -7.78
C ALA A 271 -2.50 3.83 -8.91
N PRO A 272 -3.03 4.99 -9.34
CA PRO A 272 -2.44 5.74 -10.44
C PRO A 272 -1.02 6.24 -10.14
N MET A 273 -0.78 6.75 -8.94
CA MET A 273 0.53 7.27 -8.54
C MET A 273 1.52 6.14 -8.26
N MET A 274 1.05 5.05 -7.67
CA MET A 274 1.85 3.85 -7.45
C MET A 274 2.26 3.20 -8.77
N ALA A 275 1.35 3.17 -9.74
CA ALA A 275 1.67 2.67 -11.08
C ALA A 275 2.75 3.50 -11.78
N ILE A 276 2.79 4.83 -11.58
CA ILE A 276 3.88 5.69 -12.06
C ILE A 276 5.22 5.28 -11.42
N PHE A 277 5.24 5.08 -10.11
CA PHE A 277 6.43 4.65 -9.40
C PHE A 277 6.92 3.28 -9.90
N ILE A 278 6.01 2.29 -9.97
CA ILE A 278 6.34 0.94 -10.43
C ILE A 278 6.82 0.96 -11.89
N ALA A 279 6.20 1.76 -12.77
CA ALA A 279 6.61 1.90 -14.16
C ALA A 279 8.09 2.35 -14.30
N ARG A 280 8.51 3.32 -13.48
CA ARG A 280 9.90 3.82 -13.50
C ARG A 280 10.92 2.78 -13.11
N ILE A 281 10.62 1.95 -12.13
CA ILE A 281 11.55 0.95 -11.62
C ILE A 281 11.50 -0.39 -12.34
N SER A 282 10.54 -0.58 -13.28
CA SER A 282 10.28 -1.85 -13.95
C SER A 282 10.79 -1.95 -15.37
N GLN A 283 11.62 -1.01 -15.84
CA GLN A 283 12.20 -1.06 -17.19
C GLN A 283 12.98 -2.35 -17.42
N GLY A 284 12.80 -2.95 -18.59
CA GLY A 284 13.42 -4.21 -18.99
C GLY A 284 12.81 -5.47 -18.34
N ARG A 285 11.81 -5.32 -17.47
CA ARG A 285 11.03 -6.44 -16.92
C ARG A 285 9.97 -6.90 -17.93
N SER A 286 9.61 -8.18 -17.87
CA SER A 286 8.47 -8.69 -18.61
C SER A 286 7.15 -8.38 -17.88
N ILE A 287 6.06 -8.33 -18.64
CA ILE A 287 4.70 -8.20 -18.08
C ILE A 287 4.44 -9.31 -17.06
N ARG A 288 4.87 -10.54 -17.33
CA ARG A 288 4.73 -11.66 -16.39
C ARG A 288 5.50 -11.44 -15.10
N GLU A 289 6.76 -11.01 -15.17
CA GLU A 289 7.56 -10.70 -13.97
C GLU A 289 6.87 -9.63 -13.12
N LEU A 290 6.34 -8.58 -13.74
CA LEU A 290 5.60 -7.53 -13.04
C LEU A 290 4.37 -8.11 -12.33
N ILE A 291 3.49 -8.80 -13.06
CA ILE A 291 2.22 -9.28 -12.51
C ILE A 291 2.45 -10.31 -11.41
N ILE A 292 3.35 -11.29 -11.63
CA ILE A 292 3.64 -12.31 -10.60
C ILE A 292 4.23 -11.67 -9.34
N THR A 293 5.12 -10.70 -9.50
CA THR A 293 5.71 -10.02 -8.33
C THR A 293 4.67 -9.21 -7.58
N VAL A 294 3.89 -8.39 -8.28
CA VAL A 294 2.95 -7.45 -7.64
C VAL A 294 1.68 -8.17 -7.16
N ALA A 295 1.10 -9.07 -7.96
CA ALA A 295 -0.19 -9.67 -7.64
C ALA A 295 -0.10 -11.03 -6.92
N ILE A 296 1.09 -11.64 -6.79
CA ILE A 296 1.25 -12.95 -6.12
C ILE A 296 2.31 -12.87 -5.01
N ILE A 297 3.55 -12.49 -5.33
CA ILE A 297 4.65 -12.54 -4.35
C ILE A 297 4.47 -11.51 -3.24
N ALA A 298 4.20 -10.27 -3.60
CA ALA A 298 4.03 -9.19 -2.63
C ALA A 298 2.83 -9.42 -1.68
N PRO A 299 1.63 -9.84 -2.16
CA PRO A 299 0.52 -10.20 -1.27
C PRO A 299 0.83 -11.34 -0.31
N ILE A 300 1.50 -12.42 -0.75
CA ILE A 300 1.87 -13.53 0.13
C ILE A 300 2.78 -13.05 1.25
N ALA A 301 3.78 -12.24 0.92
CA ALA A 301 4.68 -11.67 1.92
C ALA A 301 3.96 -10.70 2.88
N THR A 302 3.02 -9.91 2.36
CA THR A 302 2.16 -9.02 3.18
C THR A 302 1.27 -9.82 4.13
N ASN A 303 0.63 -10.88 3.63
CA ASN A 303 -0.22 -11.74 4.44
C ASN A 303 0.59 -12.45 5.55
N PHE A 304 1.82 -12.85 5.25
CA PHE A 304 2.73 -13.41 6.26
C PHE A 304 3.14 -12.36 7.32
N TRP A 305 3.36 -11.11 6.92
CA TRP A 305 3.59 -9.98 7.83
C TRP A 305 2.40 -9.80 8.79
N PHE A 306 1.17 -9.78 8.27
CA PHE A 306 -0.06 -9.68 9.07
C PHE A 306 -0.22 -10.88 10.01
N SER A 307 0.09 -12.09 9.55
CA SER A 307 0.07 -13.29 10.41
C SER A 307 1.10 -13.23 11.51
N SER A 308 2.27 -12.64 11.25
CA SER A 308 3.33 -12.56 12.25
C SER A 308 2.98 -11.58 13.37
N LEU A 309 2.56 -10.37 13.03
CA LEU A 309 2.22 -9.35 14.03
C LEU A 309 0.83 -9.60 14.64
N GLY A 310 -0.19 -9.74 13.80
CA GLY A 310 -1.56 -9.97 14.24
C GLY A 310 -1.74 -11.34 14.89
N GLY A 311 -1.15 -12.39 14.30
CA GLY A 311 -1.18 -13.73 14.88
C GLY A 311 -0.50 -13.81 16.24
N THR A 312 0.58 -13.04 16.47
CA THR A 312 1.19 -12.93 17.81
C THR A 312 0.21 -12.33 18.81
N GLY A 313 -0.47 -11.24 18.47
CA GLY A 313 -1.46 -10.63 19.35
C GLY A 313 -2.64 -11.57 19.62
N ILE A 314 -3.14 -12.27 18.60
CA ILE A 314 -4.21 -13.28 18.75
C ILE A 314 -3.77 -14.41 19.68
N PHE A 315 -2.54 -14.92 19.54
CA PHE A 315 -2.00 -15.95 20.40
C PHE A 315 -1.96 -15.50 21.87
N LEU A 316 -1.48 -14.29 22.12
CA LEU A 316 -1.38 -13.72 23.46
C LEU A 316 -2.77 -13.54 24.09
N GLU A 317 -3.74 -13.06 23.33
CA GLU A 317 -5.13 -12.95 23.76
C GLU A 317 -5.75 -14.31 24.09
N LEU A 318 -5.46 -15.35 23.29
CA LEU A 318 -5.91 -16.73 23.57
C LEU A 318 -5.29 -17.31 24.85
N GLN A 319 -4.01 -16.99 25.14
CA GLN A 319 -3.34 -17.46 26.35
C GLN A 319 -3.81 -16.69 27.59
N THR A 320 -4.03 -15.41 27.47
CA THR A 320 -4.44 -14.51 28.55
C THR A 320 -5.56 -13.60 28.04
N PRO A 321 -6.83 -14.05 28.13
CA PRO A 321 -7.97 -13.24 27.70
C PRO A 321 -7.99 -11.87 28.38
N GLY A 322 -8.22 -10.83 27.60
CA GLY A 322 -8.16 -9.45 28.05
C GLY A 322 -6.81 -8.76 27.82
N SER A 323 -5.75 -9.52 27.54
CA SER A 323 -4.40 -8.97 27.42
C SER A 323 -4.21 -8.02 26.22
N ILE A 324 -4.98 -8.19 25.17
CA ILE A 324 -5.01 -7.33 23.98
C ILE A 324 -6.39 -6.69 23.77
N SER A 325 -7.47 -7.43 24.07
CA SER A 325 -8.83 -6.93 23.89
C SER A 325 -9.18 -5.80 24.84
N GLN A 326 -8.67 -5.79 26.08
CA GLN A 326 -8.88 -4.69 27.00
C GLN A 326 -8.18 -3.41 26.53
N PRO A 327 -6.87 -3.38 26.19
CA PRO A 327 -6.24 -2.22 25.56
C PRO A 327 -6.96 -1.72 24.29
N LEU A 328 -7.49 -2.64 23.47
CA LEU A 328 -8.30 -2.27 22.31
C LEU A 328 -9.58 -1.54 22.71
N GLN A 329 -10.27 -1.98 23.75
CA GLN A 329 -11.51 -1.35 24.24
C GLN A 329 -11.25 0.01 24.89
N GLU A 330 -10.15 0.15 25.64
CA GLU A 330 -9.82 1.35 26.40
C GLU A 330 -9.19 2.45 25.54
N ALA A 331 -8.32 2.09 24.60
CA ALA A 331 -7.51 3.05 23.82
C ALA A 331 -7.63 2.85 22.30
N GLY A 332 -8.47 1.94 21.84
CA GLY A 332 -8.75 1.70 20.42
C GLY A 332 -7.63 0.97 19.68
N LEU A 333 -7.75 0.97 18.36
CA LEU A 333 -6.81 0.28 17.45
C LEU A 333 -5.33 0.67 17.63
N PRO A 334 -4.96 1.91 17.97
CA PRO A 334 -3.57 2.30 18.19
C PRO A 334 -2.85 1.51 19.28
N ALA A 335 -3.59 0.98 20.27
CA ALA A 335 -3.04 0.25 21.41
C ALA A 335 -2.57 -1.17 21.08
N VAL A 336 -3.20 -1.80 20.09
CA VAL A 336 -3.13 -3.26 19.85
C VAL A 336 -1.70 -3.76 19.65
N LEU A 337 -0.94 -3.13 18.76
CA LEU A 337 0.41 -3.60 18.46
C LEU A 337 1.34 -3.43 19.67
N LEU A 338 1.23 -2.32 20.40
CA LEU A 338 2.03 -2.12 21.60
C LEU A 338 1.69 -3.09 22.73
N ALA A 339 0.39 -3.35 22.94
CA ALA A 339 -0.05 -4.35 23.90
C ALA A 339 0.54 -5.74 23.57
N SER A 340 0.65 -6.07 22.27
CA SER A 340 1.28 -7.30 21.82
C SER A 340 2.80 -7.30 22.08
N LEU A 341 3.51 -6.22 21.72
CA LEU A 341 4.96 -6.11 21.92
C LEU A 341 5.35 -6.07 23.41
N ALA A 342 4.52 -5.48 24.25
CA ALA A 342 4.76 -5.37 25.69
C ALA A 342 4.79 -6.73 26.40
N GLN A 343 4.13 -7.75 25.84
CA GLN A 343 4.11 -9.10 26.40
C GLN A 343 5.21 -10.02 25.88
N LEU A 344 5.96 -9.57 24.87
CA LEU A 344 7.09 -10.36 24.34
C LEU A 344 8.33 -10.17 25.21
N PRO A 345 9.21 -11.19 25.28
CA PRO A 345 10.54 -11.03 25.86
C PRO A 345 11.29 -9.85 25.26
N PHE A 346 12.05 -9.14 26.07
CA PHE A 346 12.80 -7.93 25.67
C PHE A 346 11.92 -6.76 25.17
N SER A 347 10.66 -6.66 25.63
CA SER A 347 9.74 -5.57 25.29
C SER A 347 10.36 -4.17 25.48
N PHE A 348 11.24 -4.00 26.48
CA PHE A 348 12.00 -2.76 26.74
C PHE A 348 12.94 -2.34 25.59
N LEU A 349 13.31 -3.26 24.69
CA LEU A 349 14.04 -2.98 23.45
C LEU A 349 13.09 -2.92 22.24
N LEU A 350 12.09 -3.81 22.19
CA LEU A 350 11.17 -3.92 21.06
C LEU A 350 10.30 -2.66 20.91
N ILE A 351 9.79 -2.12 22.01
CA ILE A 351 8.92 -0.94 21.97
C ILE A 351 9.69 0.31 21.47
N PRO A 352 10.85 0.70 22.03
CA PRO A 352 11.62 1.82 21.47
C PRO A 352 12.07 1.60 20.03
N ALA A 353 12.50 0.39 19.65
CA ALA A 353 12.87 0.06 18.28
C ALA A 353 11.68 0.23 17.33
N PHE A 354 10.49 -0.22 17.72
CA PHE A 354 9.25 -0.03 16.99
C PHE A 354 8.88 1.44 16.83
N LEU A 355 9.02 2.27 17.87
CA LEU A 355 8.76 3.71 17.80
C LEU A 355 9.69 4.43 16.82
N VAL A 356 10.97 4.11 16.86
CA VAL A 356 11.95 4.65 15.91
C VAL A 356 11.58 4.22 14.48
N LEU A 357 11.27 2.95 14.29
CA LEU A 357 10.87 2.41 12.99
C LEU A 357 9.61 3.11 12.47
N THR A 358 8.57 3.23 13.28
CA THR A 358 7.31 3.91 12.91
C THR A 358 7.55 5.37 12.52
N THR A 359 8.31 6.12 13.35
CA THR A 359 8.65 7.52 13.07
C THR A 359 9.39 7.67 11.74
N THR A 360 10.37 6.81 11.50
CA THR A 360 11.15 6.86 10.26
C THR A 360 10.35 6.41 9.03
N PHE A 361 9.40 5.49 9.19
CA PHE A 361 8.46 5.12 8.13
C PHE A 361 7.55 6.28 7.74
N VAL A 362 6.93 6.97 8.72
CA VAL A 362 6.08 8.13 8.45
C VAL A 362 6.89 9.23 7.74
N ALA A 363 8.09 9.52 8.24
CA ALA A 363 8.94 10.55 7.68
C ALA A 363 9.32 10.24 6.22
N THR A 364 9.72 9.00 5.91
CA THR A 364 10.05 8.60 4.53
C THR A 364 8.84 8.57 3.61
N THR A 365 7.68 8.16 4.11
CA THR A 365 6.43 8.15 3.34
C THR A 365 5.97 9.57 3.00
N GLY A 366 5.94 10.47 4.00
CA GLY A 366 5.55 11.87 3.82
C GLY A 366 6.46 12.59 2.81
N ASP A 367 7.77 12.45 2.92
CA ASP A 367 8.73 13.06 1.99
C ASP A 367 8.59 12.49 0.57
N SER A 368 8.53 11.16 0.42
CA SER A 368 8.40 10.50 -0.89
C SER A 368 7.10 10.87 -1.59
N MET A 369 6.00 11.00 -0.85
CA MET A 369 4.71 11.38 -1.44
C MET A 369 4.67 12.88 -1.76
N ALA A 370 5.21 13.75 -0.93
CA ALA A 370 5.37 15.16 -1.24
C ALA A 370 6.17 15.37 -2.53
N TYR A 371 7.25 14.62 -2.70
CA TYR A 371 8.03 14.59 -3.94
C TYR A 371 7.20 14.11 -5.15
N SER A 372 6.50 12.99 -5.01
CA SER A 372 5.71 12.40 -6.11
C SER A 372 4.56 13.30 -6.54
N ILE A 373 3.87 13.93 -5.60
CA ILE A 373 2.79 14.89 -5.89
C ILE A 373 3.36 16.13 -6.57
N ALA A 374 4.46 16.69 -6.05
CA ALA A 374 5.11 17.85 -6.65
C ALA A 374 5.56 17.59 -8.09
N MET A 375 6.11 16.39 -8.38
CA MET A 375 6.43 15.95 -9.73
C MET A 375 5.21 15.93 -10.65
N ALA A 376 4.10 15.36 -10.18
CA ALA A 376 2.87 15.26 -10.96
C ALA A 376 2.28 16.64 -11.27
N VAL A 377 2.35 17.57 -10.32
CA VAL A 377 1.85 18.95 -10.47
C VAL A 377 2.73 19.75 -11.44
N GLU A 378 4.04 19.78 -11.24
CA GLU A 378 4.96 20.52 -12.11
C GLU A 378 5.19 19.83 -13.47
N GLY A 379 4.95 18.53 -13.56
CA GLY A 379 5.18 17.75 -14.78
C GLY A 379 6.65 17.60 -15.14
N THR A 380 7.53 17.62 -14.15
CA THR A 380 8.99 17.47 -14.26
C THR A 380 9.49 16.37 -13.34
N ASP A 381 10.59 15.73 -13.70
CA ASP A 381 11.23 14.71 -12.89
C ASP A 381 12.03 15.27 -11.70
N THR A 382 12.26 16.58 -11.69
CA THR A 382 12.98 17.30 -10.63
C THR A 382 12.13 18.48 -10.12
N PRO A 383 11.12 18.21 -9.29
CA PRO A 383 10.23 19.26 -8.80
C PRO A 383 10.95 20.24 -7.88
N SER A 384 10.46 21.46 -7.85
CA SER A 384 11.03 22.51 -7.01
C SER A 384 10.93 22.17 -5.52
N ARG A 385 11.94 22.57 -4.74
CA ARG A 385 11.95 22.37 -3.28
C ARG A 385 10.76 23.05 -2.58
N TYR A 386 10.25 24.15 -3.15
CA TYR A 386 9.10 24.87 -2.60
C TYR A 386 7.79 24.10 -2.80
N GLN A 387 7.60 23.45 -3.94
CA GLN A 387 6.44 22.60 -4.18
C GLN A 387 6.48 21.35 -3.28
N ARG A 388 7.65 20.75 -3.10
CA ARG A 388 7.83 19.62 -2.19
C ARG A 388 7.48 20.02 -0.75
N LEU A 389 8.00 21.16 -0.27
CA LEU A 389 7.68 21.70 1.05
C LEU A 389 6.18 22.00 1.20
N PHE A 390 5.57 22.64 0.19
CA PHE A 390 4.14 22.95 0.20
C PHE A 390 3.30 21.69 0.42
N TRP A 391 3.54 20.63 -0.37
CA TRP A 391 2.79 19.39 -0.23
C TRP A 391 3.09 18.65 1.05
N ALA A 392 4.34 18.68 1.53
CA ALA A 392 4.73 18.11 2.81
C ALA A 392 3.93 18.74 3.96
N VAL A 393 3.92 20.06 4.04
CA VAL A 393 3.18 20.80 5.07
C VAL A 393 1.68 20.63 4.92
N MET A 394 1.14 20.71 3.68
CA MET A 394 -0.30 20.58 3.43
C MET A 394 -0.85 19.22 3.86
N MET A 395 -0.14 18.12 3.59
CA MET A 395 -0.55 16.79 4.07
C MET A 395 -0.61 16.74 5.59
N GLY A 396 0.35 17.33 6.27
CA GLY A 396 0.35 17.42 7.74
C GLY A 396 -0.78 18.25 8.30
N VAL A 397 -1.02 19.43 7.71
CA VAL A 397 -2.14 20.31 8.11
C VAL A 397 -3.49 19.60 7.95
N VAL A 398 -3.71 18.95 6.80
CA VAL A 398 -4.98 18.22 6.56
C VAL A 398 -5.11 17.03 7.52
N ALA A 399 -4.03 16.29 7.81
CA ALA A 399 -4.03 15.24 8.83
C ALA A 399 -4.46 15.78 10.20
N GLY A 400 -3.90 16.92 10.62
CA GLY A 400 -4.26 17.58 11.87
C GLY A 400 -5.72 18.03 11.91
N VAL A 401 -6.22 18.64 10.83
CA VAL A 401 -7.64 19.03 10.72
C VAL A 401 -8.57 17.82 10.83
N LEU A 402 -8.22 16.71 10.16
CA LEU A 402 -9.03 15.49 10.21
C LEU A 402 -8.98 14.80 11.57
N LEU A 403 -7.85 14.84 12.29
CA LEU A 403 -7.76 14.36 13.66
C LEU A 403 -8.63 15.19 14.60
N ILE A 404 -8.62 16.51 14.45
CA ILE A 404 -9.47 17.41 15.23
C ILE A 404 -10.95 17.16 14.92
N ALA A 405 -11.32 17.05 13.65
CA ALA A 405 -12.69 16.79 13.22
C ALA A 405 -13.21 15.41 13.67
N GLY A 406 -12.30 14.45 13.83
CA GLY A 406 -12.60 13.10 14.32
C GLY A 406 -12.44 12.93 15.83
N ASP A 407 -12.25 14.03 16.58
CA ASP A 407 -11.98 14.01 18.03
C ASP A 407 -10.84 13.05 18.42
N GLY A 408 -9.77 13.07 17.63
CA GLY A 408 -8.61 12.18 17.79
C GLY A 408 -8.83 10.75 17.28
N GLY A 409 -10.01 10.45 16.74
CA GLY A 409 -10.36 9.14 16.17
C GLY A 409 -9.96 8.99 14.69
N LEU A 410 -10.14 7.77 14.17
CA LEU A 410 -9.74 7.42 12.81
C LEU A 410 -10.81 7.68 11.74
N ASN A 411 -12.06 7.90 12.14
CA ASN A 411 -13.23 7.96 11.26
C ASN A 411 -13.12 9.02 10.15
N ALA A 412 -12.67 10.22 10.51
CA ALA A 412 -12.54 11.32 9.54
C ALA A 412 -11.44 11.03 8.51
N LEU A 413 -10.32 10.44 8.96
CA LEU A 413 -9.22 10.03 8.07
C LEU A 413 -9.67 8.95 7.09
N GLN A 414 -10.39 7.93 7.56
CA GLN A 414 -10.93 6.85 6.73
C GLN A 414 -11.95 7.37 5.71
N SER A 415 -12.90 8.19 6.17
CA SER A 415 -13.93 8.79 5.30
C SER A 415 -13.31 9.64 4.20
N PHE A 416 -12.29 10.41 4.51
CA PHE A 416 -11.58 11.24 3.53
C PHE A 416 -10.90 10.38 2.45
N ILE A 417 -10.26 9.27 2.83
CA ILE A 417 -9.66 8.32 1.88
C ILE A 417 -10.74 7.74 0.95
N VAL A 418 -11.84 7.26 1.49
CA VAL A 418 -12.91 6.62 0.70
C VAL A 418 -13.55 7.59 -0.29
N ILE A 419 -13.90 8.79 0.17
CA ILE A 419 -14.56 9.81 -0.68
C ILE A 419 -13.65 10.21 -1.85
N THR A 420 -12.38 10.44 -1.59
CA THR A 420 -11.44 10.86 -2.62
C THR A 420 -11.07 9.74 -3.61
N ALA A 421 -11.23 8.48 -3.23
CA ALA A 421 -11.01 7.33 -4.11
C ALA A 421 -12.12 7.12 -5.14
N VAL A 422 -13.34 7.63 -4.90
CA VAL A 422 -14.50 7.42 -5.80
C VAL A 422 -14.21 7.84 -7.24
N PRO A 423 -13.77 9.08 -7.55
CA PRO A 423 -13.47 9.45 -8.93
C PRO A 423 -12.34 8.63 -9.55
N VAL A 424 -11.35 8.22 -8.74
CA VAL A 424 -10.23 7.39 -9.20
C VAL A 424 -10.67 5.96 -9.52
N SER A 425 -11.73 5.46 -8.88
CA SER A 425 -12.27 4.13 -9.16
C SER A 425 -12.74 4.00 -10.61
N PHE A 426 -13.33 5.06 -11.20
CA PHE A 426 -13.68 5.08 -12.61
C PHE A 426 -12.45 5.07 -13.51
N LEU A 427 -11.42 5.83 -13.17
CA LEU A 427 -10.16 5.85 -13.91
C LEU A 427 -9.49 4.45 -13.91
N VAL A 428 -9.41 3.83 -12.75
CA VAL A 428 -8.87 2.46 -12.62
C VAL A 428 -9.76 1.46 -13.37
N GLY A 429 -11.08 1.63 -13.34
CA GLY A 429 -12.02 0.82 -14.12
C GLY A 429 -11.76 0.86 -15.62
N VAL A 430 -11.36 2.01 -16.17
CA VAL A 430 -11.00 2.13 -17.60
C VAL A 430 -9.77 1.27 -17.96
N THR A 431 -8.91 0.93 -17.01
CA THR A 431 -7.74 0.05 -17.26
C THR A 431 -8.12 -1.36 -17.67
N PHE A 432 -9.38 -1.79 -17.44
CA PHE A 432 -9.91 -3.06 -17.96
C PHE A 432 -9.97 -3.10 -19.49
N ILE A 433 -10.04 -1.92 -20.11
CA ILE A 433 -10.05 -1.74 -21.56
C ILE A 433 -8.66 -1.32 -22.04
N THR A 434 -8.07 -0.29 -21.42
CA THR A 434 -6.79 0.27 -21.85
C THR A 434 -5.62 -0.68 -21.61
N GLY A 435 -5.69 -1.55 -20.59
CA GLY A 435 -4.67 -2.56 -20.30
C GLY A 435 -4.49 -3.57 -21.44
N PRO A 436 -5.53 -4.31 -21.81
CA PRO A 436 -5.48 -5.22 -22.95
C PRO A 436 -5.08 -4.51 -24.27
N ILE A 437 -5.60 -3.30 -24.53
CA ILE A 437 -5.21 -2.53 -25.74
C ILE A 437 -3.72 -2.21 -25.73
N ALA A 438 -3.17 -1.75 -24.60
CA ALA A 438 -1.76 -1.47 -24.47
C ALA A 438 -0.90 -2.71 -24.73
N VAL A 439 -1.27 -3.85 -24.16
CA VAL A 439 -0.59 -5.13 -24.36
C VAL A 439 -0.59 -5.57 -25.82
N LEU A 440 -1.73 -5.46 -26.50
CA LEU A 440 -1.85 -5.81 -27.92
C LEU A 440 -0.97 -4.91 -28.80
N ARG A 441 -0.97 -3.60 -28.56
CA ARG A 441 -0.14 -2.65 -29.30
C ARG A 441 1.35 -2.86 -29.05
N MET A 442 1.77 -3.14 -27.81
CA MET A 442 3.17 -3.51 -27.52
C MET A 442 3.60 -4.75 -28.27
N LYS A 443 2.71 -5.75 -28.41
CA LYS A 443 3.00 -6.96 -29.18
C LYS A 443 3.16 -6.70 -30.66
N SER A 444 2.29 -5.89 -31.25
CA SER A 444 2.38 -5.50 -32.67
C SER A 444 3.71 -4.79 -32.94
N ALA A 445 4.11 -3.83 -32.09
CA ALA A 445 5.38 -3.13 -32.23
C ALA A 445 6.60 -4.06 -32.11
N GLU A 446 6.55 -5.07 -31.22
CA GLU A 446 7.61 -6.09 -31.11
C GLU A 446 7.74 -6.94 -32.38
N LEU A 447 6.63 -7.29 -33.03
CA LEU A 447 6.60 -8.07 -34.26
C LEU A 447 7.15 -7.26 -35.46
N GLU A 448 6.75 -5.99 -35.57
CA GLU A 448 7.24 -5.09 -36.63
C GLU A 448 8.74 -4.86 -36.54
N SER A 449 9.28 -4.67 -35.33
CA SER A 449 10.72 -4.52 -35.11
C SER A 449 11.52 -5.77 -35.49
N LYS A 450 10.98 -6.96 -35.27
CA LYS A 450 11.62 -8.23 -35.66
C LYS A 450 11.59 -8.45 -37.17
N SER A 451 10.49 -8.12 -37.84
CA SER A 451 10.39 -8.26 -39.29
C SER A 451 11.32 -7.31 -40.04
N SER A 452 11.53 -6.09 -39.54
CA SER A 452 12.50 -5.12 -40.14
C SER A 452 13.95 -5.58 -39.99
N VAL A 453 14.30 -6.23 -38.88
CA VAL A 453 15.65 -6.79 -38.66
C VAL A 453 15.94 -8.00 -39.55
N ASP A 454 14.94 -8.86 -39.79
CA ASP A 454 15.09 -10.03 -40.68
C ASP A 454 15.17 -9.62 -42.15
N CYS A 455 14.45 -8.58 -42.57
CA CYS A 455 14.60 -8.02 -43.95
C CYS A 455 16.00 -7.43 -44.19
N THR A 456 16.59 -6.79 -43.19
CA THR A 456 17.97 -6.22 -43.34
C THR A 456 19.04 -7.31 -43.39
N LYS A 457 18.83 -8.46 -42.74
CA LYS A 457 19.77 -9.60 -42.80
C LYS A 457 19.68 -10.39 -44.11
N SER A 458 18.53 -10.40 -44.78
CA SER A 458 18.35 -11.07 -46.05
C SER A 458 18.88 -10.30 -47.26
N VAL A 459 19.21 -9.02 -47.11
CA VAL A 459 19.80 -8.14 -48.17
C VAL A 459 21.32 -8.12 -48.13
N THR A 460 21.94 -8.71 -47.11
CA THR A 460 23.40 -8.74 -46.89
C THR A 460 24.02 -10.13 -47.12
N VAL A 461 23.38 -11.02 -47.91
CA VAL A 461 23.95 -12.31 -48.37
C VAL A 461 24.05 -12.23 -49.93
#